data_6e4c08cf79b4c0c05c0594ea42ff288b
#
_entry.id   6e4c08cf79b4c0c05c0594ea42ff288b
#
_cell.length_a   1.000
_cell.length_b   1.000
_cell.length_c   1.000
_cell.angle_alpha   90.00
_cell.angle_beta   90.00
_cell.angle_gamma   90.00
#
_symmetry.space_group_name_H-M   'P 1'
#
loop_
_entity.id
_entity.type
_entity.pdbx_description
1 polymer ?
#
loop_
_entity_poly.entity_id
_entity_poly.type
_entity_poly.pdbx_seq_one_letter_code
_entity_poly.pdbx_strand_id
1 'polypeptide(L)'
;MLTSFLNSRRQGLSSETIKFYRGYLNLAKTVIGVSVTGQEIGQFLDNLGCSNGGKHAYYRTLRVFYRWLYSPKSGLGLDPKDNPMLWIDPPKVEKRILPSLTPEQIAYLIDKAESVRDKAIISLFADSGLRLSELAAIRANDIDWDTRLIKVKCKGNKEGLAVFGEATESLLKRWLAHYSPNGGNIWGMNKWGIDDMLEQLKIRTGLPCNAHTFRRTFATVLAKKGIDSLHIMRLGRWESIQMVERYTRSVKFEDSLRLYRNLETLHKA
;
A
#
# COMPACT_ATOMS: atom_id res chain seq x y z
N MET A 1 8.24 -6.58 -29.92
CA MET A 1 6.96 -6.22 -29.25
C MET A 1 7.13 -5.80 -27.79
N LEU A 2 7.64 -6.66 -26.91
CA LEU A 2 7.76 -6.33 -25.46
C LEU A 2 8.60 -5.07 -25.19
N THR A 3 9.78 -4.96 -25.81
CA THR A 3 10.65 -3.78 -25.67
C THR A 3 9.95 -2.50 -26.15
N SER A 4 9.28 -2.55 -27.30
CA SER A 4 8.53 -1.41 -27.85
C SER A 4 7.39 -0.99 -26.92
N PHE A 5 6.63 -1.96 -26.37
CA PHE A 5 5.61 -1.69 -25.34
C PHE A 5 6.19 -1.00 -24.12
N LEU A 6 7.26 -1.58 -23.51
CA LEU A 6 7.87 -0.99 -22.32
C LEU A 6 8.42 0.41 -22.57
N ASN A 7 9.00 0.65 -23.74
CA ASN A 7 9.51 1.97 -24.13
C ASN A 7 8.35 2.98 -24.29
N SER A 8 7.23 2.56 -24.89
CA SER A 8 6.05 3.43 -25.05
C SER A 8 5.43 3.89 -23.72
N ARG A 9 5.78 3.20 -22.60
CA ARG A 9 5.25 3.49 -21.26
C ARG A 9 6.19 4.30 -20.37
N ARG A 10 7.45 4.48 -20.77
CA ARG A 10 8.48 5.11 -19.91
C ARG A 10 8.14 6.54 -19.48
N GLN A 11 7.50 7.33 -20.33
CA GLN A 11 7.20 8.74 -20.04
C GLN A 11 6.00 8.93 -19.09
N GLY A 12 5.11 7.93 -18.95
CA GLY A 12 3.87 8.07 -18.19
C GLY A 12 3.78 7.21 -16.94
N LEU A 13 4.80 6.35 -16.66
CA LEU A 13 4.75 5.39 -15.58
C LEU A 13 6.04 5.42 -14.75
N SER A 14 5.90 5.07 -13.45
CA SER A 14 7.05 4.92 -12.57
C SER A 14 7.94 3.73 -13.00
N SER A 15 9.24 3.80 -12.65
CA SER A 15 10.20 2.71 -12.89
C SER A 15 9.73 1.38 -12.29
N GLU A 16 9.09 1.41 -11.13
CA GLU A 16 8.54 0.21 -10.47
C GLU A 16 7.38 -0.41 -11.28
N THR A 17 6.51 0.42 -11.87
CA THR A 17 5.45 -0.08 -12.75
C THR A 17 6.01 -0.70 -14.03
N ILE A 18 7.08 -0.14 -14.59
CA ILE A 18 7.76 -0.71 -15.76
C ILE A 18 8.42 -2.05 -15.40
N LYS A 19 9.08 -2.15 -14.23
CA LYS A 19 9.64 -3.41 -13.71
C LYS A 19 8.55 -4.46 -13.52
N PHE A 20 7.42 -4.08 -12.93
CA PHE A 20 6.25 -4.94 -12.76
C PHE A 20 5.77 -5.52 -14.10
N TYR A 21 5.50 -4.67 -15.09
CA TYR A 21 5.08 -5.15 -16.42
C TYR A 21 6.12 -6.06 -17.06
N ARG A 22 7.41 -5.70 -16.98
CA ARG A 22 8.49 -6.53 -17.52
C ARG A 22 8.51 -7.92 -16.89
N GLY A 23 8.40 -8.01 -15.56
CA GLY A 23 8.38 -9.28 -14.83
C GLY A 23 7.24 -10.18 -15.29
N TYR A 24 6.01 -9.67 -15.25
CA TYR A 24 4.83 -10.44 -15.63
C TYR A 24 4.81 -10.83 -17.11
N LEU A 25 5.15 -9.91 -18.01
CA LEU A 25 5.17 -10.19 -19.46
C LEU A 25 6.31 -11.14 -19.86
N ASN A 26 7.45 -11.11 -19.17
CA ASN A 26 8.52 -12.10 -19.40
C ASN A 26 8.08 -13.52 -19.02
N LEU A 27 7.28 -13.67 -17.96
CA LEU A 27 6.74 -14.98 -17.57
C LEU A 27 5.58 -15.42 -18.48
N ALA A 28 4.89 -14.47 -19.10
CA ALA A 28 3.77 -14.72 -20.02
C ALA A 28 4.19 -14.78 -21.50
N LYS A 29 5.47 -15.03 -21.81
CA LYS A 29 5.99 -15.00 -23.20
C LYS A 29 5.24 -15.92 -24.17
N THR A 30 4.74 -17.04 -23.71
CA THR A 30 4.01 -18.04 -24.52
C THR A 30 2.67 -17.51 -25.03
N VAL A 31 2.12 -16.47 -24.39
CA VAL A 31 0.84 -15.86 -24.73
C VAL A 31 1.00 -14.38 -25.11
N ILE A 32 2.15 -14.02 -25.73
CA ILE A 32 2.42 -12.67 -26.23
C ILE A 32 2.67 -12.75 -27.74
N GLY A 33 1.72 -12.27 -28.54
CA GLY A 33 1.83 -12.28 -29.98
C GLY A 33 0.58 -11.73 -30.67
N VAL A 34 0.67 -11.50 -31.97
CA VAL A 34 -0.47 -11.02 -32.79
C VAL A 34 -1.45 -12.14 -33.16
N SER A 35 -0.97 -13.40 -33.16
CA SER A 35 -1.76 -14.59 -33.50
C SER A 35 -2.27 -15.35 -32.27
N VAL A 36 -2.05 -14.82 -31.08
CA VAL A 36 -2.51 -15.43 -29.84
C VAL A 36 -4.02 -15.21 -29.66
N THR A 37 -4.74 -16.30 -29.39
CA THR A 37 -6.18 -16.29 -29.18
C THR A 37 -6.57 -16.05 -27.73
N GLY A 38 -7.84 -15.65 -27.49
CA GLY A 38 -8.40 -15.55 -26.15
C GLY A 38 -8.35 -16.89 -25.40
N GLN A 39 -8.58 -18.00 -26.11
CA GLN A 39 -8.53 -19.33 -25.51
C GLN A 39 -7.14 -19.69 -24.96
N GLU A 40 -6.08 -19.40 -25.71
CA GLU A 40 -4.69 -19.63 -25.24
C GLU A 40 -4.34 -18.79 -24.02
N ILE A 41 -4.78 -17.53 -23.97
CA ILE A 41 -4.57 -16.68 -22.81
C ILE A 41 -5.37 -17.20 -21.60
N GLY A 42 -6.62 -17.67 -21.83
CA GLY A 42 -7.44 -18.27 -20.78
C GLY A 42 -6.75 -19.51 -20.20
N GLN A 43 -6.31 -20.45 -21.03
CA GLN A 43 -5.57 -21.65 -20.62
C GLN A 43 -4.28 -21.30 -19.87
N PHE A 44 -3.52 -20.28 -20.33
CA PHE A 44 -2.35 -19.80 -19.60
C PHE A 44 -2.71 -19.33 -18.20
N LEU A 45 -3.76 -18.52 -18.03
CA LEU A 45 -4.20 -18.04 -16.72
C LEU A 45 -4.68 -19.17 -15.81
N ASP A 46 -5.38 -20.17 -16.37
CA ASP A 46 -5.87 -21.32 -15.62
C ASP A 46 -4.73 -22.21 -15.11
N ASN A 47 -3.71 -22.40 -15.92
CA ASN A 47 -2.54 -23.24 -15.61
C ASN A 47 -1.51 -22.56 -14.68
N LEU A 48 -1.69 -21.27 -14.32
CA LEU A 48 -0.80 -20.62 -13.37
C LEU A 48 -0.96 -21.23 -11.96
N GLY A 49 0.12 -21.74 -11.40
CA GLY A 49 0.21 -22.25 -10.03
C GLY A 49 0.18 -21.17 -8.93
N CYS A 50 -0.55 -20.08 -9.13
CA CYS A 50 -0.62 -18.97 -8.17
C CYS A 50 -2.06 -18.67 -7.75
N SER A 51 -2.23 -17.83 -6.70
CA SER A 51 -3.55 -17.43 -6.22
C SER A 51 -4.34 -16.65 -7.28
N ASN A 52 -5.67 -16.59 -7.14
CA ASN A 52 -6.53 -15.77 -8.02
C ASN A 52 -6.10 -14.28 -8.07
N GLY A 53 -5.56 -13.74 -6.98
CA GLY A 53 -4.95 -12.40 -6.98
C GLY A 53 -3.73 -12.30 -7.89
N GLY A 54 -2.88 -13.34 -7.90
CA GLY A 54 -1.76 -13.47 -8.82
C GLY A 54 -2.23 -13.60 -10.28
N LYS A 55 -3.16 -14.50 -10.56
CA LYS A 55 -3.79 -14.65 -11.89
C LYS A 55 -4.38 -13.32 -12.38
N HIS A 56 -5.07 -12.60 -11.52
CA HIS A 56 -5.63 -11.28 -11.83
C HIS A 56 -4.54 -10.23 -12.13
N ALA A 57 -3.36 -10.32 -11.53
CA ALA A 57 -2.23 -9.45 -11.85
C ALA A 57 -1.68 -9.72 -13.27
N TYR A 58 -1.57 -11.02 -13.68
CA TYR A 58 -1.26 -11.38 -15.06
C TYR A 58 -2.33 -10.87 -16.03
N TYR A 59 -3.61 -11.12 -15.75
CA TYR A 59 -4.72 -10.64 -16.58
C TYR A 59 -4.65 -9.12 -16.80
N ARG A 60 -4.48 -8.32 -15.73
CA ARG A 60 -4.37 -6.87 -15.86
C ARG A 60 -3.17 -6.44 -16.71
N THR A 61 -2.05 -7.13 -16.56
CA THR A 61 -0.83 -6.82 -17.30
C THR A 61 -1.00 -7.15 -18.79
N LEU A 62 -1.55 -8.33 -19.11
CA LEU A 62 -1.87 -8.72 -20.48
C LEU A 62 -2.90 -7.78 -21.10
N ARG A 63 -3.95 -7.39 -20.37
CA ARG A 63 -4.94 -6.42 -20.83
C ARG A 63 -4.33 -5.07 -21.23
N VAL A 64 -3.36 -4.57 -20.45
CA VAL A 64 -2.67 -3.32 -20.76
C VAL A 64 -1.76 -3.48 -21.98
N PHE A 65 -1.06 -4.62 -22.09
CA PHE A 65 -0.22 -4.94 -23.23
C PHE A 65 -1.04 -5.07 -24.51
N TYR A 66 -2.09 -5.86 -24.53
CA TYR A 66 -2.93 -6.06 -25.72
C TYR A 66 -3.70 -4.81 -26.11
N ARG A 67 -4.15 -3.98 -25.17
CA ARG A 67 -4.72 -2.67 -25.46
C ARG A 67 -3.72 -1.76 -26.20
N TRP A 68 -2.44 -1.82 -25.86
CA TRP A 68 -1.40 -1.11 -26.58
C TRP A 68 -1.16 -1.74 -27.95
N LEU A 69 -1.07 -3.07 -28.03
CA LEU A 69 -0.77 -3.82 -29.24
C LEU A 69 -1.80 -3.53 -30.35
N TYR A 70 -3.08 -3.51 -29.99
CA TYR A 70 -4.22 -3.22 -30.86
C TYR A 70 -4.59 -1.72 -30.92
N SER A 71 -3.70 -0.83 -30.52
CA SER A 71 -3.87 0.61 -30.66
C SER A 71 -2.97 1.15 -31.79
N PRO A 72 -3.28 2.33 -32.34
CA PRO A 72 -2.40 3.00 -33.31
C PRO A 72 -0.96 3.20 -32.82
N LYS A 73 -0.77 3.25 -31.50
CA LYS A 73 0.56 3.44 -30.87
C LYS A 73 1.53 2.27 -31.06
N SER A 74 1.03 1.09 -31.42
CA SER A 74 1.89 -0.07 -31.75
C SER A 74 2.55 0.04 -33.13
N GLY A 75 1.93 0.78 -34.05
CA GLY A 75 2.33 0.88 -35.45
C GLY A 75 2.02 -0.37 -36.28
N LEU A 76 1.24 -1.34 -35.73
CA LEU A 76 0.97 -2.61 -36.40
C LEU A 76 -0.32 -2.64 -37.23
N GLY A 77 -1.16 -1.60 -37.12
CA GLY A 77 -2.41 -1.50 -37.89
C GLY A 77 -3.47 -2.57 -37.60
N LEU A 78 -3.40 -3.19 -36.37
CA LEU A 78 -4.33 -4.23 -35.96
C LEU A 78 -5.71 -3.64 -35.62
N ASP A 79 -6.80 -4.32 -36.01
CA ASP A 79 -8.15 -3.91 -35.64
C ASP A 79 -8.37 -4.11 -34.11
N PRO A 80 -8.79 -3.08 -33.37
CA PRO A 80 -9.12 -3.22 -31.95
C PRO A 80 -10.18 -4.28 -31.63
N LYS A 81 -11.05 -4.64 -32.60
CA LYS A 81 -12.06 -5.69 -32.45
C LYS A 81 -11.47 -7.09 -32.34
N ASP A 82 -10.26 -7.29 -32.90
CA ASP A 82 -9.56 -8.58 -32.89
C ASP A 82 -8.74 -8.78 -31.62
N ASN A 83 -8.79 -7.85 -30.66
CA ASN A 83 -8.05 -7.96 -29.40
C ASN A 83 -8.53 -9.16 -28.59
N PRO A 84 -7.67 -10.18 -28.36
CA PRO A 84 -8.06 -11.43 -27.68
C PRO A 84 -8.55 -11.22 -26.25
N MET A 85 -8.14 -10.11 -25.60
CA MET A 85 -8.59 -9.79 -24.24
C MET A 85 -10.05 -9.35 -24.14
N LEU A 86 -10.74 -9.12 -25.27
CA LEU A 86 -12.18 -8.85 -25.28
C LEU A 86 -13.03 -10.11 -24.95
N TRP A 87 -12.44 -11.28 -25.13
CA TRP A 87 -13.10 -12.59 -24.97
C TRP A 87 -12.77 -13.28 -23.63
N ILE A 88 -12.09 -12.57 -22.71
CA ILE A 88 -11.63 -13.14 -21.46
C ILE A 88 -12.12 -12.31 -20.29
N ASP A 89 -12.82 -12.95 -19.36
CA ASP A 89 -13.21 -12.35 -18.10
C ASP A 89 -12.04 -12.30 -17.11
N PRO A 90 -11.98 -11.25 -16.26
CA PRO A 90 -10.96 -11.18 -15.21
C PRO A 90 -11.14 -12.30 -14.21
N PRO A 91 -10.05 -12.98 -13.76
CA PRO A 91 -10.11 -13.94 -12.68
C PRO A 91 -10.81 -13.36 -11.45
N LYS A 92 -11.80 -14.08 -10.89
CA LYS A 92 -12.57 -13.62 -9.74
C LYS A 92 -11.68 -13.62 -8.49
N VAL A 93 -11.50 -12.45 -7.91
CA VAL A 93 -10.73 -12.27 -6.67
C VAL A 93 -11.70 -12.05 -5.52
N GLU A 94 -11.64 -12.90 -4.52
CA GLU A 94 -12.43 -12.75 -3.29
C GLU A 94 -12.02 -11.46 -2.56
N LYS A 95 -13.02 -10.70 -2.13
CA LYS A 95 -12.82 -9.51 -1.31
C LYS A 95 -12.63 -9.95 0.14
N ARG A 96 -11.39 -10.23 0.53
CA ARG A 96 -11.07 -10.58 1.92
C ARG A 96 -10.96 -9.32 2.77
N ILE A 97 -11.57 -9.35 3.95
CA ILE A 97 -11.30 -8.37 5.01
C ILE A 97 -9.97 -8.77 5.63
N LEU A 98 -8.95 -7.98 5.36
CA LEU A 98 -7.63 -8.23 5.93
C LEU A 98 -7.60 -7.72 7.38
N PRO A 99 -6.96 -8.45 8.33
CA PRO A 99 -6.94 -8.06 9.72
C PRO A 99 -6.21 -6.73 9.94
N SER A 100 -6.74 -5.94 10.87
CA SER A 100 -6.05 -4.79 11.49
C SER A 100 -5.56 -5.22 12.89
N LEU A 101 -4.56 -4.53 13.41
CA LEU A 101 -4.05 -4.76 14.75
C LEU A 101 -4.92 -4.05 15.79
N THR A 102 -4.98 -4.60 17.01
CA THR A 102 -5.52 -3.89 18.17
C THR A 102 -4.45 -2.98 18.80
N PRO A 103 -4.83 -2.00 19.65
CA PRO A 103 -3.84 -1.20 20.41
C PRO A 103 -2.88 -2.07 21.25
N GLU A 104 -3.38 -3.14 21.85
CA GLU A 104 -2.58 -4.07 22.66
C GLU A 104 -1.57 -4.85 21.79
N GLN A 105 -1.98 -5.23 20.57
CA GLN A 105 -1.08 -5.88 19.61
C GLN A 105 0.00 -4.92 19.11
N ILE A 106 -0.32 -3.64 18.93
CA ILE A 106 0.69 -2.61 18.58
C ILE A 106 1.68 -2.45 19.72
N ALA A 107 1.21 -2.32 20.95
CA ALA A 107 2.06 -2.22 22.14
C ALA A 107 2.97 -3.45 22.28
N TYR A 108 2.44 -4.65 22.04
CA TYR A 108 3.21 -5.89 22.04
C TYR A 108 4.28 -5.90 20.93
N LEU A 109 3.98 -5.46 19.73
CA LEU A 109 4.96 -5.35 18.64
C LEU A 109 6.08 -4.37 19.00
N ILE A 110 5.76 -3.22 19.61
CA ILE A 110 6.74 -2.24 20.10
C ILE A 110 7.62 -2.84 21.18
N ASP A 111 7.03 -3.60 22.12
CA ASP A 111 7.79 -4.30 23.18
C ASP A 111 8.80 -5.29 22.59
N LYS A 112 8.36 -6.10 21.62
CA LYS A 112 9.16 -7.15 20.97
C LYS A 112 10.16 -6.63 19.94
N ALA A 113 10.13 -5.33 19.59
CA ALA A 113 11.14 -4.74 18.71
C ALA A 113 12.50 -4.65 19.42
N GLU A 114 13.58 -4.99 18.71
CA GLU A 114 14.93 -5.17 19.28
C GLU A 114 15.62 -3.85 19.64
N SER A 115 15.37 -2.82 18.84
CA SER A 115 16.07 -1.53 19.01
C SER A 115 15.09 -0.37 19.23
N VAL A 116 15.58 0.72 19.80
CA VAL A 116 14.81 1.97 19.93
C VAL A 116 14.39 2.49 18.55
N ARG A 117 15.22 2.32 17.52
CA ARG A 117 14.90 2.63 16.13
C ARG A 117 13.65 1.86 15.67
N ASP A 118 13.66 0.55 15.86
CA ASP A 118 12.59 -0.33 15.39
C ASP A 118 11.29 -0.04 16.13
N LYS A 119 11.37 0.25 17.43
CA LYS A 119 10.24 0.73 18.24
C LYS A 119 9.67 2.04 17.70
N ALA A 120 10.54 3.00 17.34
CA ALA A 120 10.12 4.26 16.74
C ALA A 120 9.47 4.08 15.36
N ILE A 121 9.99 3.17 14.52
CA ILE A 121 9.42 2.83 13.21
C ILE A 121 8.01 2.28 13.36
N ILE A 122 7.80 1.31 14.25
CA ILE A 122 6.49 0.66 14.48
C ILE A 122 5.49 1.67 15.02
N SER A 123 5.89 2.46 16.03
CA SER A 123 5.05 3.48 16.63
C SER A 123 4.63 4.53 15.60
N LEU A 124 5.57 5.00 14.78
CA LEU A 124 5.27 5.98 13.73
C LEU A 124 4.36 5.41 12.63
N PHE A 125 4.54 4.16 12.23
CA PHE A 125 3.61 3.51 11.31
C PHE A 125 2.18 3.46 11.88
N ALA A 126 2.05 3.11 13.16
CA ALA A 126 0.76 3.01 13.83
C ALA A 126 0.05 4.37 13.94
N ASP A 127 0.79 5.44 14.26
CA ASP A 127 0.25 6.78 14.47
C ASP A 127 -0.09 7.51 13.15
N SER A 128 0.62 7.21 12.06
CA SER A 128 0.59 8.02 10.84
C SER A 128 -0.01 7.31 9.63
N GLY A 129 -0.07 5.98 9.67
CA GLY A 129 -0.46 5.17 8.52
C GLY A 129 0.42 5.41 7.27
N LEU A 130 1.68 5.75 7.42
CA LEU A 130 2.63 6.01 6.34
C LEU A 130 2.78 4.80 5.40
N ARG A 131 3.09 5.07 4.13
CA ARG A 131 3.59 4.02 3.22
C ARG A 131 5.05 3.72 3.56
N LEU A 132 5.50 2.50 3.28
CA LEU A 132 6.88 2.09 3.50
C LEU A 132 7.90 3.07 2.89
N SER A 133 7.66 3.49 1.65
CA SER A 133 8.54 4.43 0.95
C SER A 133 8.51 5.84 1.53
N GLU A 134 7.38 6.28 2.07
CA GLU A 134 7.24 7.58 2.73
C GLU A 134 8.05 7.58 4.03
N LEU A 135 7.86 6.55 4.88
CA LEU A 135 8.59 6.43 6.13
C LEU A 135 10.10 6.29 5.90
N ALA A 136 10.51 5.43 4.97
CA ALA A 136 11.93 5.21 4.67
C ALA A 136 12.68 6.45 4.17
N ALA A 137 11.96 7.43 3.62
CA ALA A 137 12.55 8.63 3.06
C ALA A 137 12.64 9.82 4.04
N ILE A 138 12.08 9.70 5.26
CA ILE A 138 12.04 10.80 6.24
C ILE A 138 13.45 11.25 6.60
N ARG A 139 13.65 12.56 6.60
CA ARG A 139 14.90 13.24 7.04
C ARG A 139 14.64 14.04 8.31
N ALA A 140 15.69 14.39 9.04
CA ALA A 140 15.57 15.16 10.27
C ALA A 140 14.84 16.51 10.06
N ASN A 141 15.13 17.19 8.97
CA ASN A 141 14.51 18.47 8.62
C ASN A 141 13.03 18.36 8.17
N ASP A 142 12.52 17.16 7.98
CA ASP A 142 11.11 16.95 7.64
C ASP A 142 10.22 16.94 8.89
N ILE A 143 10.81 16.84 10.09
CA ILE A 143 10.08 16.71 11.36
C ILE A 143 9.89 18.08 11.99
N ASP A 144 8.64 18.45 12.18
CA ASP A 144 8.21 19.56 13.01
C ASP A 144 7.80 19.00 14.39
N TRP A 145 8.64 19.28 15.38
CA TRP A 145 8.47 18.78 16.74
C TRP A 145 7.37 19.52 17.52
N ASP A 146 7.14 20.79 17.19
CA ASP A 146 6.18 21.64 17.89
C ASP A 146 4.75 21.24 17.54
N THR A 147 4.51 20.97 16.26
CA THR A 147 3.20 20.55 15.75
C THR A 147 3.03 19.03 15.66
N ARG A 148 4.10 18.25 15.89
CA ARG A 148 4.14 16.78 15.70
C ARG A 148 3.72 16.36 14.30
N LEU A 149 4.24 17.06 13.30
CA LEU A 149 4.01 16.78 11.89
C LEU A 149 5.30 16.37 11.20
N ILE A 150 5.18 15.54 10.19
CA ILE A 150 6.29 15.15 9.31
C ILE A 150 5.90 15.46 7.87
N LYS A 151 6.73 16.22 7.16
CA LYS A 151 6.62 16.42 5.72
C LYS A 151 7.03 15.14 5.00
N VAL A 152 6.19 14.66 4.09
CA VAL A 152 6.45 13.42 3.34
C VAL A 152 6.18 13.60 1.85
N LYS A 153 6.98 12.91 1.03
CA LYS A 153 6.75 12.85 -0.42
C LYS A 153 5.84 11.69 -0.75
N CYS A 154 4.64 12.00 -1.19
CA CYS A 154 3.63 11.04 -1.59
C CYS A 154 3.83 10.57 -3.05
N LYS A 155 3.04 9.58 -3.48
CA LYS A 155 3.02 9.10 -4.87
C LYS A 155 2.74 10.26 -5.84
N GLY A 156 3.49 10.32 -6.93
CA GLY A 156 3.39 11.39 -7.92
C GLY A 156 4.11 12.68 -7.53
N ASN A 157 5.08 12.60 -6.61
CA ASN A 157 5.89 13.72 -6.11
C ASN A 157 5.06 14.82 -5.41
N LYS A 158 3.88 14.47 -4.89
CA LYS A 158 3.04 15.37 -4.11
C LYS A 158 3.57 15.46 -2.68
N GLU A 159 3.51 16.62 -2.08
CA GLU A 159 3.80 16.79 -0.67
C GLU A 159 2.58 16.42 0.19
N GLY A 160 2.84 15.89 1.37
CA GLY A 160 1.83 15.55 2.36
C GLY A 160 2.36 15.70 3.78
N LEU A 161 1.47 15.71 4.75
CA LEU A 161 1.80 15.75 6.17
C LEU A 161 1.40 14.44 6.83
N ALA A 162 2.27 13.91 7.67
CA ALA A 162 2.00 12.79 8.55
C ALA A 162 1.99 13.26 10.00
N VAL A 163 1.09 12.70 10.80
CA VAL A 163 0.96 13.03 12.23
C VAL A 163 1.67 11.98 13.08
N PHE A 164 2.10 12.35 14.28
CA PHE A 164 2.57 11.41 15.30
C PHE A 164 2.20 11.91 16.71
N GLY A 165 2.07 10.96 17.64
CA GLY A 165 1.72 11.23 19.03
C GLY A 165 2.95 11.35 19.94
N GLU A 166 2.71 11.63 21.23
CA GLU A 166 3.74 11.83 22.25
C GLU A 166 4.63 10.61 22.46
N ALA A 167 4.04 9.41 22.45
CA ALA A 167 4.80 8.17 22.60
C ALA A 167 5.79 7.98 21.45
N THR A 168 5.35 8.26 20.21
CA THR A 168 6.21 8.22 19.02
C THR A 168 7.28 9.30 19.08
N GLU A 169 6.94 10.52 19.51
CA GLU A 169 7.89 11.61 19.72
C GLU A 169 9.03 11.20 20.65
N SER A 170 8.68 10.63 21.82
CA SER A 170 9.66 10.14 22.80
C SER A 170 10.61 9.11 22.19
N LEU A 171 10.10 8.15 21.43
CA LEU A 171 10.90 7.13 20.76
C LEU A 171 11.80 7.71 19.67
N LEU A 172 11.29 8.64 18.87
CA LEU A 172 12.06 9.33 17.82
C LEU A 172 13.20 10.16 18.43
N LYS A 173 12.92 10.95 19.47
CA LYS A 173 13.94 11.72 20.19
C LYS A 173 15.02 10.83 20.79
N ARG A 174 14.64 9.73 21.44
CA ARG A 174 15.59 8.74 21.98
C ARG A 174 16.45 8.11 20.90
N TRP A 175 15.87 7.77 19.76
CA TRP A 175 16.63 7.21 18.63
C TRP A 175 17.61 8.26 18.06
N LEU A 176 17.17 9.47 17.79
CA LEU A 176 17.98 10.53 17.19
C LEU A 176 19.05 11.09 18.13
N ALA A 177 18.90 10.90 19.45
CA ALA A 177 19.97 11.20 20.41
C ALA A 177 21.21 10.29 20.21
N HIS A 178 21.05 9.11 19.64
CA HIS A 178 22.10 8.12 19.40
C HIS A 178 22.48 7.97 17.94
N TYR A 179 21.73 8.58 17.03
CA TYR A 179 21.93 8.46 15.58
C TYR A 179 21.86 9.80 14.88
N SER A 180 22.96 10.19 14.24
CA SER A 180 23.05 11.40 13.42
C SER A 180 22.97 11.03 11.94
N PRO A 181 21.91 11.43 11.23
CA PRO A 181 21.66 10.97 9.86
C PRO A 181 22.55 11.58 8.77
N ASN A 182 23.45 12.53 9.10
CA ASN A 182 24.42 13.16 8.18
C ASN A 182 23.81 13.51 6.79
N GLY A 183 22.60 14.11 6.78
CA GLY A 183 21.88 14.45 5.54
C GLY A 183 21.12 13.29 4.88
N GLY A 184 21.25 12.07 5.38
CA GLY A 184 20.48 10.88 4.97
C GLY A 184 19.09 10.83 5.61
N ASN A 185 18.42 9.66 5.45
CA ASN A 185 17.20 9.40 6.19
C ASN A 185 17.48 9.15 7.68
N ILE A 186 16.47 9.37 8.51
CA ILE A 186 16.63 9.23 9.98
C ILE A 186 16.79 7.80 10.48
N TRP A 187 16.63 6.80 9.62
CA TRP A 187 16.62 5.38 10.02
C TRP A 187 17.96 4.67 9.86
N GLY A 188 18.88 5.22 9.05
CA GLY A 188 20.13 4.56 8.71
C GLY A 188 19.96 3.30 7.86
N MET A 189 18.77 3.10 7.28
CA MET A 189 18.44 1.97 6.41
C MET A 189 17.48 2.39 5.30
N ASN A 190 17.46 1.63 4.23
CA ASN A 190 16.54 1.83 3.12
C ASN A 190 15.19 1.11 3.37
N LYS A 191 14.25 1.29 2.44
CA LYS A 191 12.91 0.66 2.54
C LYS A 191 12.94 -0.87 2.65
N TRP A 192 13.91 -1.51 2.04
CA TRP A 192 14.04 -2.98 2.08
C TRP A 192 14.49 -3.46 3.46
N GLY A 193 15.44 -2.75 4.09
CA GLY A 193 15.86 -3.07 5.45
C GLY A 193 14.72 -2.87 6.47
N ILE A 194 13.85 -1.87 6.27
CA ILE A 194 12.65 -1.69 7.09
C ILE A 194 11.65 -2.85 6.86
N ASP A 195 11.44 -3.25 5.61
CA ASP A 195 10.54 -4.35 5.27
C ASP A 195 11.03 -5.68 5.85
N ASP A 196 12.33 -5.97 5.76
CA ASP A 196 12.96 -7.14 6.37
C ASP A 196 12.81 -7.14 7.89
N MET A 197 13.03 -6.00 8.56
CA MET A 197 12.82 -5.85 10.01
C MET A 197 11.37 -6.17 10.40
N LEU A 198 10.40 -5.67 9.65
CA LEU A 198 8.98 -5.95 9.89
C LEU A 198 8.64 -7.44 9.65
N GLU A 199 9.21 -8.08 8.64
CA GLU A 199 9.01 -9.51 8.39
C GLU A 199 9.63 -10.38 9.50
N GLN A 200 10.82 -10.04 9.99
CA GLN A 200 11.43 -10.73 11.15
C GLN A 200 10.56 -10.58 12.41
N LEU A 201 10.03 -9.39 12.64
CA LEU A 201 9.12 -9.16 13.77
C LEU A 201 7.82 -9.96 13.62
N LYS A 202 7.26 -10.05 12.43
CA LYS A 202 6.11 -10.91 12.12
C LYS A 202 6.38 -12.38 12.43
N ILE A 203 7.53 -12.90 12.03
CA ILE A 203 7.94 -14.29 12.28
C ILE A 203 8.03 -14.53 13.80
N ARG A 204 8.65 -13.63 14.55
CA ARG A 204 8.82 -13.77 16.01
C ARG A 204 7.52 -13.67 16.81
N THR A 205 6.60 -12.84 16.34
CA THR A 205 5.37 -12.52 17.12
C THR A 205 4.14 -13.28 16.63
N GLY A 206 4.17 -13.83 15.43
CA GLY A 206 3.01 -14.42 14.76
C GLY A 206 1.95 -13.39 14.33
N LEU A 207 2.17 -12.10 14.60
CA LEU A 207 1.24 -11.03 14.23
C LEU A 207 1.50 -10.50 12.82
N PRO A 208 0.46 -10.08 12.07
CA PRO A 208 0.65 -9.48 10.76
C PRO A 208 1.38 -8.14 10.90
N CYS A 209 2.64 -8.08 10.46
CA CYS A 209 3.50 -6.91 10.62
C CYS A 209 4.07 -6.49 9.26
N ASN A 210 3.46 -5.51 8.62
CA ASN A 210 3.95 -4.83 7.41
C ASN A 210 3.31 -3.44 7.29
N ALA A 211 3.89 -2.56 6.49
CA ALA A 211 3.42 -1.18 6.33
C ALA A 211 1.93 -1.08 5.95
N HIS A 212 1.41 -2.01 5.12
CA HIS A 212 0.00 -2.01 4.76
C HIS A 212 -0.92 -2.44 5.92
N THR A 213 -0.45 -3.32 6.81
CA THR A 213 -1.19 -3.68 8.03
C THR A 213 -1.32 -2.47 8.96
N PHE A 214 -0.23 -1.76 9.22
CA PHE A 214 -0.27 -0.53 10.04
C PHE A 214 -1.17 0.53 9.43
N ARG A 215 -1.12 0.72 8.12
CA ARG A 215 -1.95 1.68 7.41
C ARG A 215 -3.45 1.33 7.50
N ARG A 216 -3.80 0.04 7.42
CA ARG A 216 -5.17 -0.43 7.70
C ARG A 216 -5.56 -0.19 9.14
N THR A 217 -4.67 -0.54 10.07
CA THR A 217 -4.86 -0.35 11.51
C THR A 217 -5.13 1.11 11.85
N PHE A 218 -4.33 2.03 11.33
CA PHE A 218 -4.54 3.47 11.47
C PHE A 218 -5.97 3.88 11.07
N ALA A 219 -6.41 3.50 9.86
CA ALA A 219 -7.77 3.83 9.40
C ALA A 219 -8.86 3.19 10.29
N THR A 220 -8.69 1.90 10.65
CA THR A 220 -9.68 1.18 11.48
C THR A 220 -9.77 1.75 12.89
N VAL A 221 -8.64 2.08 13.52
CA VAL A 221 -8.61 2.65 14.87
C VAL A 221 -9.27 4.03 14.90
N LEU A 222 -8.98 4.89 13.92
CA LEU A 222 -9.60 6.20 13.81
C LEU A 222 -11.12 6.10 13.59
N ALA A 223 -11.57 5.20 12.70
CA ALA A 223 -12.98 4.98 12.46
C ALA A 223 -13.71 4.47 13.72
N LYS A 224 -13.09 3.54 14.47
CA LYS A 224 -13.63 3.06 15.76
C LYS A 224 -13.68 4.15 16.85
N LYS A 225 -12.85 5.18 16.73
CA LYS A 225 -12.88 6.39 17.58
C LYS A 225 -13.89 7.44 17.11
N GLY A 226 -14.62 7.21 16.01
CA GLY A 226 -15.64 8.11 15.50
C GLY A 226 -15.14 9.16 14.52
N ILE A 227 -13.88 9.07 14.07
CA ILE A 227 -13.37 9.96 13.01
C ILE A 227 -14.02 9.55 11.68
N ASP A 228 -14.63 10.49 10.98
CA ASP A 228 -15.28 10.23 9.71
C ASP A 228 -14.28 9.91 8.58
N SER A 229 -14.79 9.28 7.52
CA SER A 229 -13.97 8.80 6.41
C SER A 229 -13.24 9.91 5.64
N LEU A 230 -13.76 11.13 5.60
CA LEU A 230 -13.11 12.25 4.92
C LEU A 230 -11.87 12.72 5.71
N HIS A 231 -11.98 12.84 7.03
CA HIS A 231 -10.86 13.18 7.90
C HIS A 231 -9.82 12.07 7.91
N ILE A 232 -10.24 10.79 7.99
CA ILE A 232 -9.33 9.65 7.88
C ILE A 232 -8.60 9.68 6.53
N MET A 233 -9.30 9.96 5.42
CA MET A 233 -8.72 10.08 4.09
C MET A 233 -7.61 11.13 4.05
N ARG A 234 -7.85 12.31 4.62
CA ARG A 234 -6.88 13.42 4.68
C ARG A 234 -5.67 13.07 5.54
N LEU A 235 -5.89 12.59 6.77
CA LEU A 235 -4.83 12.20 7.70
C LEU A 235 -3.94 11.09 7.13
N GLY A 236 -4.54 10.09 6.47
CA GLY A 236 -3.81 8.97 5.88
C GLY A 236 -3.33 9.24 4.45
N ARG A 237 -3.60 10.41 3.87
CA ARG A 237 -3.17 10.78 2.50
C ARG A 237 -3.64 9.77 1.45
N TRP A 238 -4.92 9.33 1.55
CA TRP A 238 -5.58 8.55 0.52
C TRP A 238 -6.16 9.45 -0.57
N GLU A 239 -6.17 8.96 -1.80
CA GLU A 239 -6.66 9.71 -2.96
C GLU A 239 -8.19 9.65 -3.11
N SER A 240 -8.86 8.71 -2.41
CA SER A 240 -10.31 8.56 -2.47
C SER A 240 -10.88 7.93 -1.20
N ILE A 241 -12.14 8.24 -0.90
CA ILE A 241 -12.90 7.68 0.23
C ILE A 241 -13.05 6.16 0.07
N GLN A 242 -13.24 5.65 -1.15
CA GLN A 242 -13.36 4.21 -1.41
C GLN A 242 -12.13 3.41 -0.93
N MET A 243 -10.96 4.05 -0.90
CA MET A 243 -9.76 3.42 -0.32
C MET A 243 -9.87 3.31 1.20
N VAL A 244 -10.42 4.31 1.87
CA VAL A 244 -10.66 4.29 3.34
C VAL A 244 -11.72 3.26 3.68
N GLU A 245 -12.87 3.28 3.00
CA GLU A 245 -13.96 2.32 3.19
C GLU A 245 -13.51 0.86 3.08
N ARG A 246 -12.54 0.58 2.21
CA ARG A 246 -11.95 -0.75 2.09
C ARG A 246 -11.24 -1.18 3.38
N TYR A 247 -10.65 -0.25 4.12
CA TYR A 247 -9.95 -0.50 5.38
C TYR A 247 -10.87 -0.47 6.59
N THR A 248 -11.96 0.28 6.54
CA THR A 248 -12.93 0.41 7.64
C THR A 248 -14.04 -0.63 7.62
N ARG A 249 -14.05 -1.56 6.67
CA ARG A 249 -15.01 -2.67 6.59
C ARG A 249 -15.04 -3.59 7.81
N SER A 250 -14.00 -3.57 8.63
CA SER A 250 -13.93 -4.31 9.89
C SER A 250 -14.62 -3.60 11.06
N VAL A 251 -15.08 -2.36 10.88
CA VAL A 251 -15.92 -1.64 11.86
C VAL A 251 -17.30 -2.28 11.85
N LYS A 252 -17.75 -2.73 13.03
CA LYS A 252 -19.02 -3.45 13.21
C LYS A 252 -20.10 -2.53 13.76
N PHE A 253 -21.33 -3.02 13.75
CA PHE A 253 -22.46 -2.33 14.34
C PHE A 253 -22.23 -1.98 15.82
N GLU A 254 -21.60 -2.89 16.58
CA GLU A 254 -21.28 -2.69 18.01
C GLU A 254 -20.32 -1.51 18.23
N ASP A 255 -19.36 -1.30 17.32
CA ASP A 255 -18.47 -0.13 17.35
C ASP A 255 -19.29 1.17 17.18
N SER A 256 -20.22 1.18 16.24
CA SER A 256 -21.11 2.32 15.97
C SER A 256 -22.09 2.54 17.13
N LEU A 257 -22.66 1.48 17.70
CA LEU A 257 -23.55 1.56 18.85
C LEU A 257 -22.85 2.15 20.09
N ARG A 258 -21.59 1.77 20.32
CA ARG A 258 -20.80 2.37 21.40
C ARG A 258 -20.62 3.87 21.22
N LEU A 259 -20.33 4.34 20.00
CA LEU A 259 -20.20 5.76 19.69
C LEU A 259 -21.54 6.48 19.90
N TYR A 260 -22.64 5.89 19.43
CA TYR A 260 -23.99 6.43 19.61
C TYR A 260 -24.33 6.61 21.10
N ARG A 261 -24.06 5.59 21.92
CA ARG A 261 -24.30 5.65 23.39
C ARG A 261 -23.48 6.73 24.08
N ASN A 262 -22.29 7.05 23.59
CA ASN A 262 -21.49 8.16 24.12
C ASN A 262 -22.03 9.54 23.70
N LEU A 263 -22.97 9.59 22.73
CA LEU A 263 -23.67 10.82 22.32
C LEU A 263 -25.00 11.06 23.08
N GLU A 264 -25.28 10.30 24.16
CA GLU A 264 -26.54 10.38 24.93
C GLU A 264 -26.91 11.76 25.49
N THR A 265 -26.29 12.82 25.05
CA THR A 265 -26.60 14.20 25.38
C THR A 265 -27.63 14.86 24.47
N LEU A 266 -28.12 14.17 23.42
CA LEU A 266 -29.11 14.77 22.50
C LEU A 266 -30.49 15.01 23.12
N HIS A 267 -30.76 14.45 24.30
CA HIS A 267 -32.03 14.59 25.03
C HIS A 267 -31.89 15.16 26.45
N LYS A 268 -30.70 15.67 26.82
CA LYS A 268 -30.54 16.48 28.04
C LYS A 268 -30.62 17.95 27.64
N ALA A 269 -31.81 18.41 27.36
CA ALA A 269 -32.20 19.82 27.41
C ALA A 269 -32.97 20.07 28.71
#